data_b5c9c013972b4caffc623e4b764fd18d
#
_entry.id   b5c9c013972b4caffc623e4b764fd18d
#
_cell.length_a   1.000
_cell.length_b   1.000
_cell.length_c   1.000
_cell.angle_alpha   90.00
_cell.angle_beta   90.00
_cell.angle_gamma   90.00
#
_symmetry.space_group_name_H-M   'P 1'
#
loop_
_entity.id
_entity.type
_entity.pdbx_description
1 polymer ?
#
loop_
_entity_poly.entity_id
_entity_poly.type
_entity_poly.pdbx_seq_one_letter_code
_entity_poly.pdbx_strand_id
1 'polypeptide(L)'
;MLKKVKIGDKVYSYRKHWYKDLVVVDIKEPFIICSGKNYVKKKKNKDYEWQNFEKIEFLRVELFKEETEERENNLTEINKWEKLLEINNNMAMRLIDLYEKYILNELELEPFYQRELVWTKKQKNDYIMAIFKKQIETKPTIILNNMISEDKELKKYEVLDGKQRITTLFDFIEDKIKLENGKYFSELSYTDKETIMFHTIRYTRICKFNRENLTNSEKVELFLEINELGTKMSDKHIEKIKEEYLEKQ
;
A
#
# COMPACT_ATOMS: atom_id res chain seq x y z
N MET A 1 -12.02 -0.18 23.19
CA MET A 1 -11.27 0.37 24.33
C MET A 1 -11.62 -0.43 25.60
N LEU A 2 -10.64 -1.06 26.24
CA LEU A 2 -10.87 -1.89 27.44
C LEU A 2 -11.27 -1.01 28.62
N LYS A 3 -12.55 -0.91 28.92
CA LYS A 3 -13.06 -0.10 30.04
C LYS A 3 -12.90 -0.78 31.42
N LYS A 4 -12.84 -2.12 31.47
CA LYS A 4 -12.65 -2.90 32.72
C LYS A 4 -11.88 -4.18 32.41
N VAL A 5 -10.59 -4.20 32.69
CA VAL A 5 -9.72 -5.38 32.62
C VAL A 5 -9.34 -5.81 34.02
N LYS A 6 -9.31 -7.12 34.28
CA LYS A 6 -8.92 -7.72 35.54
C LYS A 6 -7.75 -8.69 35.34
N ILE A 7 -6.96 -8.92 36.37
CA ILE A 7 -5.95 -9.98 36.35
C ILE A 7 -6.62 -11.32 36.05
N GLY A 8 -6.00 -12.11 35.16
CA GLY A 8 -6.55 -13.37 34.67
C GLY A 8 -7.40 -13.25 33.41
N ASP A 9 -7.79 -12.04 33.00
CA ASP A 9 -8.53 -11.87 31.74
C ASP A 9 -7.68 -12.28 30.53
N LYS A 10 -8.27 -13.02 29.60
CA LYS A 10 -7.68 -13.21 28.27
C LYS A 10 -7.85 -11.94 27.46
N VAL A 11 -6.79 -11.50 26.83
CA VAL A 11 -6.76 -10.29 26.02
C VAL A 11 -6.03 -10.54 24.70
N TYR A 12 -6.28 -9.68 23.72
CA TYR A 12 -5.70 -9.76 22.40
C TYR A 12 -4.95 -8.45 22.12
N SER A 13 -3.82 -8.53 21.41
CA SER A 13 -3.09 -7.36 20.93
C SER A 13 -3.41 -7.11 19.47
N TYR A 14 -3.49 -5.83 19.06
CA TYR A 14 -3.50 -5.46 17.65
C TYR A 14 -2.26 -5.98 16.90
N ARG A 15 -1.17 -6.27 17.63
CA ARG A 15 0.04 -6.90 17.10
C ARG A 15 -0.07 -8.43 17.07
N LYS A 16 -1.19 -8.99 16.62
CA LYS A 16 -1.48 -10.46 16.58
C LYS A 16 -0.34 -11.31 16.03
N HIS A 17 0.41 -10.80 15.05
CA HIS A 17 1.52 -11.54 14.43
C HIS A 17 2.71 -11.75 15.37
N TRP A 18 2.80 -10.94 16.41
CA TRP A 18 3.91 -10.96 17.34
C TRP A 18 3.56 -11.55 18.70
N TYR A 19 2.27 -11.58 19.06
CA TYR A 19 1.81 -12.01 20.38
C TYR A 19 0.54 -12.85 20.29
N LYS A 20 0.47 -13.93 21.07
CA LYS A 20 -0.72 -14.77 21.22
C LYS A 20 -0.86 -15.32 22.64
N ASP A 21 -2.03 -15.88 22.93
CA ASP A 21 -2.34 -16.49 24.23
C ASP A 21 -2.10 -15.52 25.40
N LEU A 22 -2.45 -14.24 25.23
CA LEU A 22 -2.19 -13.21 26.22
C LEU A 22 -3.15 -13.33 27.42
N VAL A 23 -2.59 -13.34 28.62
CA VAL A 23 -3.34 -13.31 29.88
C VAL A 23 -2.82 -12.16 30.72
N VAL A 24 -3.73 -11.34 31.29
CA VAL A 24 -3.38 -10.22 32.17
C VAL A 24 -2.85 -10.75 33.49
N VAL A 25 -1.63 -10.40 33.85
CA VAL A 25 -0.98 -10.80 35.11
C VAL A 25 -0.83 -9.65 36.09
N ASP A 26 -0.85 -8.40 35.63
CA ASP A 26 -0.78 -7.21 36.48
C ASP A 26 -1.35 -5.99 35.72
N ILE A 27 -1.74 -4.94 36.45
CA ILE A 27 -2.25 -3.70 35.89
C ILE A 27 -1.55 -2.51 36.52
N LYS A 28 -0.80 -1.76 35.72
CA LYS A 28 -0.11 -0.53 36.10
C LYS A 28 -0.48 0.58 35.13
N GLU A 29 -1.52 1.33 35.42
CA GLU A 29 -2.00 2.37 34.52
C GLU A 29 -0.88 3.32 34.03
N PRO A 30 -0.78 3.63 32.73
CA PRO A 30 -1.67 3.24 31.61
C PRO A 30 -1.35 1.87 30.99
N PHE A 31 -0.53 1.06 31.63
CA PHE A 31 -0.05 -0.22 31.12
C PHE A 31 -0.84 -1.40 31.66
N ILE A 32 -0.96 -2.44 30.85
CA ILE A 32 -1.44 -3.76 31.22
C ILE A 32 -0.29 -4.74 30.99
N ILE A 33 0.06 -5.49 32.03
CA ILE A 33 1.14 -6.47 31.98
C ILE A 33 0.55 -7.83 31.68
N CYS A 34 1.02 -8.47 30.61
CA CYS A 34 0.53 -9.77 30.17
C CYS A 34 1.65 -10.81 30.17
N SER A 35 1.27 -12.06 30.41
CA SER A 35 2.02 -13.25 30.00
C SER A 35 1.46 -13.83 28.72
N GLY A 36 2.24 -14.62 27.99
CA GLY A 36 1.77 -15.23 26.74
C GLY A 36 2.90 -15.77 25.88
N LYS A 37 2.71 -15.70 24.57
CA LYS A 37 3.71 -16.12 23.59
C LYS A 37 4.03 -14.99 22.62
N ASN A 38 5.31 -14.77 22.35
CA ASN A 38 5.78 -13.83 21.34
C ASN A 38 6.53 -14.54 20.22
N TYR A 39 6.51 -13.93 19.02
CA TYR A 39 7.15 -14.46 17.82
C TYR A 39 8.55 -13.86 17.70
N VAL A 40 9.58 -14.69 17.86
CA VAL A 40 10.97 -14.24 17.91
C VAL A 40 11.83 -14.93 16.86
N LYS A 41 12.85 -14.21 16.36
CA LYS A 41 13.80 -14.73 15.38
C LYS A 41 14.82 -15.62 16.08
N LYS A 42 15.05 -16.82 15.55
CA LYS A 42 16.11 -17.72 16.05
C LYS A 42 17.49 -17.12 15.78
N LYS A 43 18.35 -17.16 16.80
CA LYS A 43 19.70 -16.58 16.71
C LYS A 43 20.61 -17.27 15.66
N LYS A 44 20.35 -18.55 15.32
CA LYS A 44 21.21 -19.34 14.42
C LYS A 44 20.68 -19.49 13.00
N ASN A 45 19.37 -19.37 12.79
CA ASN A 45 18.70 -19.47 11.50
C ASN A 45 17.84 -18.24 11.25
N LYS A 46 17.49 -17.94 10.00
CA LYS A 46 16.56 -16.84 9.67
C LYS A 46 15.10 -17.14 10.04
N ASP A 47 14.84 -18.27 10.67
CA ASP A 47 13.51 -18.74 11.05
C ASP A 47 13.00 -18.02 12.30
N TYR A 48 11.68 -18.00 12.45
CA TYR A 48 10.98 -17.44 13.60
C TYR A 48 10.27 -18.56 14.37
N GLU A 49 10.13 -18.41 15.67
CA GLU A 49 9.38 -19.32 16.51
C GLU A 49 8.62 -18.60 17.62
N TRP A 50 7.56 -19.25 18.12
CA TRP A 50 6.82 -18.78 19.29
C TRP A 50 7.54 -19.15 20.58
N GLN A 51 7.82 -18.17 21.42
CA GLN A 51 8.40 -18.36 22.73
C GLN A 51 7.48 -17.82 23.83
N ASN A 52 7.42 -18.53 24.96
CA ASN A 52 6.69 -18.06 26.12
C ASN A 52 7.40 -16.86 26.73
N PHE A 53 6.65 -15.93 27.26
CA PHE A 53 7.12 -14.84 28.11
C PHE A 53 6.25 -14.73 29.36
N GLU A 54 6.86 -14.28 30.47
CA GLU A 54 6.16 -14.15 31.74
C GLU A 54 5.50 -12.78 31.91
N LYS A 55 6.17 -11.72 31.44
CA LYS A 55 5.69 -10.34 31.58
C LYS A 55 6.12 -9.49 30.39
N ILE A 56 5.15 -8.86 29.73
CA ILE A 56 5.36 -7.75 28.77
C ILE A 56 4.33 -6.67 29.07
N GLU A 57 4.76 -5.41 29.02
CA GLU A 57 3.90 -4.26 29.19
C GLU A 57 3.27 -3.85 27.86
N PHE A 58 1.96 -3.66 27.87
CA PHE A 58 1.19 -3.14 26.73
C PHE A 58 0.48 -1.86 27.17
N LEU A 59 0.43 -0.86 26.29
CA LEU A 59 -0.51 0.23 26.51
C LEU A 59 -1.93 -0.32 26.47
N ARG A 60 -2.82 0.17 27.34
CA ARG A 60 -4.22 -0.28 27.41
C ARG A 60 -4.94 -0.23 26.06
N VAL A 61 -4.57 0.72 25.19
CA VAL A 61 -5.14 0.87 23.84
C VAL A 61 -4.70 -0.23 22.86
N GLU A 62 -3.61 -0.96 23.18
CA GLU A 62 -3.10 -2.03 22.32
C GLU A 62 -3.79 -3.38 22.55
N LEU A 63 -4.67 -3.47 23.55
CA LEU A 63 -5.33 -4.72 23.95
C LEU A 63 -6.86 -4.63 23.88
N PHE A 64 -7.52 -5.76 23.68
CA PHE A 64 -8.98 -5.92 23.70
C PHE A 64 -9.39 -7.29 24.27
N LYS A 65 -10.59 -7.36 24.85
CA LYS A 65 -11.02 -8.50 25.69
C LYS A 65 -11.45 -9.74 24.94
N GLU A 66 -12.06 -9.61 23.77
CA GLU A 66 -12.60 -10.75 23.01
C GLU A 66 -12.51 -10.48 21.52
N GLU A 67 -12.15 -11.51 20.77
CA GLU A 67 -12.64 -11.68 19.43
C GLU A 67 -14.08 -12.17 19.56
N THR A 68 -15.05 -11.28 19.72
CA THR A 68 -16.45 -11.71 19.64
C THR A 68 -16.78 -11.96 18.18
N GLU A 69 -17.37 -13.13 17.89
CA GLU A 69 -17.93 -13.46 16.57
C GLU A 69 -18.90 -12.35 16.09
N GLU A 70 -19.60 -11.66 17.02
CA GLU A 70 -20.40 -10.46 16.71
C GLU A 70 -19.58 -9.27 16.21
N ARG A 71 -18.31 -9.12 16.58
CA ARG A 71 -17.45 -8.10 15.99
C ARG A 71 -16.96 -8.49 14.59
N GLU A 72 -16.79 -9.76 14.32
CA GLU A 72 -16.49 -10.23 12.96
C GLU A 72 -17.66 -9.97 12.01
N ASN A 73 -18.90 -10.11 12.48
CA ASN A 73 -20.10 -9.87 11.66
C ASN A 73 -20.54 -8.39 11.60
N ASN A 74 -20.13 -7.55 12.55
CA ASN A 74 -20.45 -6.10 12.59
C ASN A 74 -19.28 -5.17 12.24
N LEU A 75 -18.09 -5.72 12.08
CA LEU A 75 -16.99 -5.01 11.46
C LEU A 75 -17.23 -5.06 9.96
N THR A 76 -17.86 -4.00 9.46
CA THR A 76 -18.10 -3.74 8.05
C THR A 76 -16.88 -4.15 7.19
N GLU A 77 -17.09 -4.33 5.90
CA GLU A 77 -16.08 -4.66 4.88
C GLU A 77 -14.74 -3.90 5.02
N ILE A 78 -14.75 -2.73 5.64
CA ILE A 78 -13.56 -1.92 5.98
C ILE A 78 -12.47 -2.72 6.71
N ASN A 79 -12.83 -3.70 7.56
CA ASN A 79 -11.86 -4.53 8.28
C ASN A 79 -11.35 -5.75 7.49
N LYS A 80 -11.93 -6.04 6.33
CA LYS A 80 -11.45 -7.10 5.44
C LYS A 80 -9.97 -6.84 5.08
N TRP A 81 -9.66 -5.62 4.68
CA TRP A 81 -8.33 -5.24 4.24
C TRP A 81 -7.33 -5.12 5.39
N GLU A 82 -7.74 -4.64 6.57
CA GLU A 82 -6.89 -4.61 7.76
C GLU A 82 -6.38 -6.00 8.17
N LYS A 83 -7.20 -7.03 7.95
CA LYS A 83 -6.82 -8.43 8.24
C LYS A 83 -5.98 -9.05 7.12
N LEU A 84 -6.13 -8.58 5.90
CA LEU A 84 -5.53 -9.16 4.71
C LEU A 84 -4.24 -8.46 4.28
N LEU A 85 -4.18 -7.14 4.45
CA LEU A 85 -3.16 -6.29 3.85
C LEU A 85 -2.22 -5.65 4.86
N GLU A 86 -0.95 -5.67 4.52
CA GLU A 86 0.07 -4.80 5.09
C GLU A 86 0.14 -3.51 4.26
N ILE A 87 -0.16 -2.37 4.89
CA ILE A 87 -0.16 -1.05 4.25
C ILE A 87 1.00 -0.24 4.79
N ASN A 88 1.99 0.02 3.95
CA ASN A 88 3.15 0.83 4.29
C ASN A 88 3.02 2.22 3.67
N ASN A 89 2.56 3.17 4.48
CA ASN A 89 2.42 4.57 4.10
C ASN A 89 3.76 5.33 4.16
N ASN A 90 3.82 6.46 3.47
CA ASN A 90 4.96 7.38 3.48
C ASN A 90 6.29 6.80 2.96
N MET A 91 6.22 5.84 2.08
CA MET A 91 7.41 5.40 1.36
C MET A 91 7.78 6.39 0.26
N ALA A 92 9.04 6.38 -0.13
CA ALA A 92 9.55 7.26 -1.18
C ALA A 92 10.61 6.55 -2.00
N MET A 93 10.63 6.83 -3.31
CA MET A 93 11.71 6.42 -4.21
C MET A 93 11.94 7.53 -5.24
N ARG A 94 13.10 7.56 -5.86
CA ARG A 94 13.37 8.50 -6.94
C ARG A 94 12.65 8.06 -8.21
N LEU A 95 12.32 9.02 -9.07
CA LEU A 95 11.70 8.70 -10.36
C LEU A 95 12.56 7.75 -11.20
N ILE A 96 13.88 7.93 -11.18
CA ILE A 96 14.81 7.03 -11.89
C ILE A 96 14.69 5.59 -11.40
N ASP A 97 14.56 5.35 -10.10
CA ASP A 97 14.46 4.00 -9.52
C ASP A 97 13.12 3.34 -9.92
N LEU A 98 12.05 4.13 -10.00
CA LEU A 98 10.74 3.66 -10.47
C LEU A 98 10.75 3.38 -11.99
N TYR A 99 11.42 4.24 -12.76
CA TYR A 99 11.58 4.06 -14.21
C TYR A 99 12.43 2.83 -14.54
N GLU A 100 13.49 2.57 -13.77
CA GLU A 100 14.28 1.34 -13.90
C GLU A 100 13.41 0.09 -13.72
N LYS A 101 12.54 0.07 -12.70
CA LYS A 101 11.59 -1.03 -12.51
C LYS A 101 10.66 -1.23 -13.71
N TYR A 102 10.25 -0.15 -14.34
CA TYR A 102 9.43 -0.20 -15.54
C TYR A 102 10.20 -0.79 -16.72
N ILE A 103 11.41 -0.33 -17.00
CA ILE A 103 12.28 -0.84 -18.08
C ILE A 103 12.62 -2.33 -17.89
N LEU A 104 12.85 -2.74 -16.64
CA LEU A 104 13.14 -4.15 -16.29
C LEU A 104 11.87 -5.02 -16.30
N ASN A 105 10.72 -4.52 -16.74
CA ASN A 105 9.45 -5.22 -16.74
C ASN A 105 8.99 -5.70 -15.34
N GLU A 106 9.43 -5.00 -14.28
CA GLU A 106 9.03 -5.30 -12.91
C GLU A 106 7.78 -4.50 -12.48
N LEU A 107 7.42 -3.43 -13.19
CA LEU A 107 6.29 -2.54 -12.86
C LEU A 107 5.19 -2.65 -13.91
N GLU A 108 3.97 -3.00 -13.46
CA GLU A 108 2.76 -2.94 -14.28
C GLU A 108 2.10 -1.56 -14.12
N LEU A 109 2.03 -0.82 -15.22
CA LEU A 109 1.38 0.49 -15.27
C LEU A 109 -0.07 0.41 -15.75
N GLU A 110 -0.41 -0.62 -16.50
CA GLU A 110 -1.69 -0.75 -17.20
C GLU A 110 -2.45 -2.01 -16.77
N PRO A 111 -2.71 -2.18 -15.46
CA PRO A 111 -3.49 -3.32 -15.03
C PRO A 111 -4.89 -3.26 -15.66
N PHE A 112 -5.47 -4.45 -15.91
CA PHE A 112 -6.70 -4.65 -16.68
C PHE A 112 -7.91 -3.86 -16.16
N TYR A 113 -7.95 -3.53 -14.87
CA TYR A 113 -9.05 -2.79 -14.23
C TYR A 113 -8.90 -1.27 -14.33
N GLN A 114 -7.76 -0.76 -14.77
CA GLN A 114 -7.56 0.68 -14.84
C GLN A 114 -8.15 1.30 -16.11
N ARG A 115 -8.62 2.53 -15.96
CA ARG A 115 -9.09 3.34 -17.11
C ARG A 115 -7.94 3.79 -17.99
N GLU A 116 -8.29 4.19 -19.21
CA GLU A 116 -7.35 4.83 -20.15
C GLU A 116 -6.80 6.17 -19.61
N LEU A 117 -5.75 6.65 -20.27
CA LEU A 117 -5.16 7.95 -19.99
C LEU A 117 -6.08 9.07 -20.47
N VAL A 118 -6.53 9.93 -19.54
CA VAL A 118 -7.49 11.01 -19.83
C VAL A 118 -6.89 12.41 -19.67
N TRP A 119 -5.66 12.53 -19.18
CA TRP A 119 -5.03 13.83 -19.00
C TRP A 119 -4.77 14.52 -20.34
N THR A 120 -5.22 15.78 -20.43
CA THR A 120 -4.93 16.66 -21.57
C THR A 120 -3.43 17.02 -21.61
N LYS A 121 -2.97 17.49 -22.76
CA LYS A 121 -1.59 18.02 -22.90
C LYS A 121 -1.28 19.08 -21.86
N LYS A 122 -2.23 19.97 -21.58
CA LYS A 122 -2.07 21.02 -20.56
C LYS A 122 -1.85 20.41 -19.17
N GLN A 123 -2.68 19.46 -18.74
CA GLN A 123 -2.55 18.81 -17.43
C GLN A 123 -1.21 18.06 -17.29
N LYS A 124 -0.76 17.39 -18.34
CA LYS A 124 0.55 16.74 -18.37
C LYS A 124 1.69 17.76 -18.19
N ASN A 125 1.65 18.87 -18.93
CA ASN A 125 2.64 19.95 -18.81
C ASN A 125 2.61 20.60 -17.42
N ASP A 126 1.42 20.96 -16.91
CA ASP A 126 1.26 21.56 -15.60
C ASP A 126 1.88 20.67 -14.50
N TYR A 127 1.68 19.34 -14.60
CA TYR A 127 2.25 18.38 -13.65
C TYR A 127 3.78 18.33 -13.72
N ILE A 128 4.37 18.25 -14.93
CA ILE A 128 5.83 18.28 -15.09
C ILE A 128 6.41 19.61 -14.57
N MET A 129 5.77 20.73 -14.88
CA MET A 129 6.20 22.05 -14.43
C MET A 129 6.08 22.24 -12.92
N ALA A 130 5.14 21.55 -12.26
CA ALA A 130 5.03 21.55 -10.81
C ALA A 130 6.30 20.97 -10.14
N ILE A 131 6.93 19.96 -10.74
CA ILE A 131 8.18 19.38 -10.26
C ILE A 131 9.31 20.41 -10.32
N PHE A 132 9.46 21.10 -11.46
CA PHE A 132 10.47 22.18 -11.58
C PHE A 132 10.25 23.31 -10.58
N LYS A 133 8.98 23.64 -10.28
CA LYS A 133 8.62 24.64 -9.28
C LYS A 133 8.74 24.13 -7.85
N LYS A 134 9.18 22.88 -7.64
CA LYS A 134 9.29 22.23 -6.33
C LYS A 134 7.98 22.25 -5.53
N GLN A 135 6.85 22.15 -6.21
CA GLN A 135 5.55 22.05 -5.56
C GLN A 135 5.41 20.69 -4.85
N ILE A 136 4.84 20.71 -3.67
CA ILE A 136 4.66 19.49 -2.88
C ILE A 136 3.53 18.65 -3.51
N GLU A 137 3.85 17.39 -3.78
CA GLU A 137 2.84 16.41 -4.19
C GLU A 137 1.98 16.04 -2.97
N THR A 138 0.67 16.29 -3.07
CA THR A 138 -0.26 16.08 -1.95
C THR A 138 -0.87 14.69 -1.92
N LYS A 139 -0.87 13.99 -3.06
CA LYS A 139 -1.47 12.66 -3.19
C LYS A 139 -0.38 11.64 -3.56
N PRO A 140 -0.06 10.66 -2.69
CA PRO A 140 0.91 9.62 -3.00
C PRO A 140 0.38 8.70 -4.12
N THR A 141 1.31 8.08 -4.85
CA THR A 141 1.00 6.95 -5.72
C THR A 141 0.71 5.73 -4.85
N ILE A 142 -0.25 4.89 -5.23
CA ILE A 142 -0.51 3.63 -4.54
C ILE A 142 0.00 2.49 -5.40
N ILE A 143 0.88 1.68 -4.83
CA ILE A 143 1.54 0.58 -5.51
C ILE A 143 1.22 -0.72 -4.79
N LEU A 144 0.67 -1.69 -5.52
CA LEU A 144 0.59 -3.07 -5.08
C LEU A 144 1.94 -3.74 -5.24
N ASN A 145 2.35 -4.46 -4.22
CA ASN A 145 3.53 -5.30 -4.27
C ASN A 145 3.12 -6.77 -4.36
N ASN A 146 3.17 -7.33 -5.54
CA ASN A 146 2.97 -8.75 -5.76
C ASN A 146 4.27 -9.47 -5.40
N MET A 147 4.34 -10.04 -4.20
CA MET A 147 5.63 -10.41 -3.59
C MET A 147 6.18 -11.76 -4.02
N ILE A 148 5.42 -12.62 -4.69
CA ILE A 148 5.92 -13.95 -4.99
C ILE A 148 5.67 -14.29 -6.45
N SER A 149 6.76 -14.28 -7.19
CA SER A 149 6.91 -15.10 -8.37
C SER A 149 8.34 -15.59 -8.44
N GLU A 150 8.52 -16.90 -8.44
CA GLU A 150 9.75 -17.53 -8.89
C GLU A 150 9.92 -17.34 -10.41
N ASP A 151 8.83 -17.00 -11.08
CA ASP A 151 8.79 -16.69 -12.49
C ASP A 151 9.25 -15.25 -12.74
N LYS A 152 10.39 -15.10 -13.41
CA LYS A 152 10.98 -13.80 -13.75
C LYS A 152 10.13 -12.97 -14.74
N GLU A 153 9.13 -13.57 -15.35
CA GLU A 153 8.23 -12.90 -16.30
C GLU A 153 7.08 -12.15 -15.61
N LEU A 154 6.81 -12.42 -14.34
CA LEU A 154 5.74 -11.76 -13.62
C LEU A 154 6.16 -10.41 -13.05
N LYS A 155 5.28 -9.41 -13.22
CA LYS A 155 5.43 -8.08 -12.63
C LYS A 155 5.47 -8.17 -11.09
N LYS A 156 6.48 -7.56 -10.50
CA LYS A 156 6.65 -7.53 -9.03
C LYS A 156 5.83 -6.44 -8.36
N TYR A 157 5.49 -5.41 -9.14
CA TYR A 157 4.78 -4.22 -8.68
C TYR A 157 3.69 -3.84 -9.68
N GLU A 158 2.62 -3.26 -9.18
CA GLU A 158 1.47 -2.84 -9.97
C GLU A 158 1.00 -1.48 -9.46
N VAL A 159 0.79 -0.51 -10.35
CA VAL A 159 0.30 0.81 -9.98
C VAL A 159 -1.21 0.78 -9.82
N LEU A 160 -1.70 0.88 -8.60
CA LEU A 160 -3.12 0.88 -8.28
C LEU A 160 -3.75 2.28 -8.40
N ASP A 161 -3.07 3.31 -7.94
CA ASP A 161 -3.45 4.72 -8.18
C ASP A 161 -2.20 5.54 -8.53
N GLY A 162 -2.38 6.54 -9.40
CA GLY A 162 -1.31 7.41 -9.86
C GLY A 162 -0.82 7.12 -11.28
N LYS A 163 -1.47 6.21 -12.02
CA LYS A 163 -1.13 5.87 -13.41
C LYS A 163 -0.90 7.11 -14.28
N GLN A 164 -1.84 8.09 -14.27
CA GLN A 164 -1.74 9.30 -15.08
C GLN A 164 -0.44 10.08 -14.80
N ARG A 165 -0.07 10.20 -13.54
CA ARG A 165 1.14 10.91 -13.08
C ARG A 165 2.41 10.19 -13.54
N ILE A 166 2.50 8.92 -13.24
CA ILE A 166 3.69 8.11 -13.57
C ILE A 166 3.87 8.01 -15.08
N THR A 167 2.82 7.67 -15.83
CA THR A 167 2.89 7.62 -17.30
C THR A 167 3.29 8.97 -17.90
N THR A 168 2.80 10.08 -17.35
CA THR A 168 3.20 11.42 -17.82
C THR A 168 4.70 11.65 -17.65
N LEU A 169 5.29 11.25 -16.53
CA LEU A 169 6.73 11.40 -16.30
C LEU A 169 7.55 10.47 -17.20
N PHE A 170 7.11 9.24 -17.40
CA PHE A 170 7.79 8.30 -18.30
C PHE A 170 7.71 8.75 -19.75
N ASP A 171 6.52 9.16 -20.21
CA ASP A 171 6.34 9.74 -21.55
C ASP A 171 7.24 10.97 -21.78
N PHE A 172 7.46 11.77 -20.72
CA PHE A 172 8.36 12.93 -20.81
C PHE A 172 9.82 12.51 -20.91
N ILE A 173 10.27 11.56 -20.08
CA ILE A 173 11.65 11.03 -20.14
C ILE A 173 11.95 10.39 -21.51
N GLU A 174 10.95 9.78 -22.12
CA GLU A 174 11.05 9.13 -23.45
C GLU A 174 10.83 10.10 -24.63
N ASP A 175 10.84 11.41 -24.42
CA ASP A 175 10.62 12.45 -25.44
C ASP A 175 9.27 12.37 -26.17
N LYS A 176 8.25 11.73 -25.57
CA LYS A 176 6.88 11.68 -26.12
C LYS A 176 6.08 12.95 -25.80
N ILE A 177 6.50 13.70 -24.81
CA ILE A 177 5.88 14.96 -24.38
C ILE A 177 6.85 16.11 -24.60
N LYS A 178 6.36 17.14 -25.30
CA LYS A 178 7.04 18.41 -25.47
C LYS A 178 6.49 19.44 -24.49
N LEU A 179 7.35 20.11 -23.73
CA LEU A 179 6.94 21.19 -22.83
C LEU A 179 6.40 22.41 -23.60
N GLU A 180 5.63 23.25 -22.92
CA GLU A 180 5.09 24.50 -23.50
C GLU A 180 6.19 25.44 -24.03
N ASN A 181 7.38 25.43 -23.42
CA ASN A 181 8.56 26.17 -23.90
C ASN A 181 9.21 25.54 -25.14
N GLY A 182 8.64 24.49 -25.69
CA GLY A 182 9.11 23.84 -26.92
C GLY A 182 10.24 22.84 -26.73
N LYS A 183 10.61 22.45 -25.51
CA LYS A 183 11.69 21.50 -25.25
C LYS A 183 11.19 20.10 -24.95
N TYR A 184 11.90 19.10 -25.45
CA TYR A 184 11.83 17.71 -24.99
C TYR A 184 12.77 17.48 -23.80
N PHE A 185 12.63 16.35 -23.12
CA PHE A 185 13.50 15.98 -22.00
C PHE A 185 14.97 15.89 -22.43
N SER A 186 15.26 15.29 -23.60
CA SER A 186 16.60 15.17 -24.16
C SER A 186 17.29 16.53 -24.38
N GLU A 187 16.51 17.59 -24.64
CA GLU A 187 17.00 18.96 -24.91
C GLU A 187 17.19 19.82 -23.64
N LEU A 188 16.85 19.28 -22.46
CA LEU A 188 17.02 19.97 -21.19
C LEU A 188 18.50 20.06 -20.79
N SER A 189 18.82 21.05 -19.95
CA SER A 189 20.11 21.12 -19.28
C SER A 189 20.33 19.89 -18.38
N TYR A 190 21.60 19.60 -18.07
CA TYR A 190 21.95 18.51 -17.16
C TYR A 190 21.23 18.66 -15.81
N THR A 191 21.25 19.85 -15.22
CA THR A 191 20.58 20.14 -13.93
C THR A 191 19.06 19.95 -13.99
N ASP A 192 18.43 20.33 -15.10
CA ASP A 192 16.99 20.13 -15.27
C ASP A 192 16.66 18.64 -15.40
N LYS A 193 17.48 17.87 -16.12
CA LYS A 193 17.34 16.41 -16.20
C LYS A 193 17.47 15.76 -14.82
N GLU A 194 18.47 16.15 -14.04
CA GLU A 194 18.63 15.69 -12.66
C GLU A 194 17.41 16.02 -11.79
N THR A 195 16.86 17.23 -11.94
CA THR A 195 15.65 17.64 -11.19
C THR A 195 14.48 16.70 -11.43
N ILE A 196 14.30 16.24 -12.67
CA ILE A 196 13.25 15.26 -13.02
C ILE A 196 13.64 13.87 -12.55
N MET A 197 14.83 13.36 -12.89
CA MET A 197 15.24 11.99 -12.61
C MET A 197 15.32 11.67 -11.12
N PHE A 198 15.75 12.64 -10.31
CA PHE A 198 15.85 12.50 -8.86
C PHE A 198 14.61 13.03 -8.11
N HIS A 199 13.57 13.43 -8.83
CA HIS A 199 12.29 13.76 -8.19
C HIS A 199 11.80 12.60 -7.31
N THR A 200 11.41 12.93 -6.09
CA THR A 200 10.93 11.94 -5.11
C THR A 200 9.46 11.63 -5.33
N ILE A 201 9.18 10.43 -5.77
CA ILE A 201 7.82 9.88 -5.82
C ILE A 201 7.46 9.33 -4.45
N ARG A 202 6.47 9.94 -3.80
CA ARG A 202 5.89 9.41 -2.57
C ARG A 202 4.87 8.34 -2.92
N TYR A 203 4.88 7.23 -2.19
CA TYR A 203 3.95 6.15 -2.44
C TYR A 203 3.52 5.41 -1.18
N THR A 204 2.36 4.77 -1.28
CA THR A 204 1.87 3.78 -0.33
C THR A 204 2.07 2.40 -0.97
N ARG A 205 2.75 1.51 -0.28
CA ARG A 205 2.89 0.12 -0.70
C ARG A 205 1.85 -0.74 0.01
N ILE A 206 1.16 -1.56 -0.75
CA ILE A 206 0.17 -2.51 -0.25
C ILE A 206 0.60 -3.92 -0.66
N CYS A 207 0.59 -4.87 0.28
CA CYS A 207 0.83 -6.29 0.02
C CYS A 207 0.05 -7.16 1.01
N LYS A 208 -0.18 -8.44 0.68
CA LYS A 208 -0.77 -9.38 1.65
C LYS A 208 0.20 -9.72 2.78
N PHE A 209 -0.31 -9.92 3.98
CA PHE A 209 0.48 -10.34 5.13
C PHE A 209 1.17 -11.69 4.93
N ASN A 210 0.49 -12.64 4.29
CA ASN A 210 1.02 -13.97 3.97
C ASN A 210 1.93 -13.97 2.75
N ARG A 211 2.19 -12.81 2.15
CA ARG A 211 3.00 -12.61 0.93
C ARG A 211 2.44 -13.26 -0.34
N GLU A 212 1.22 -13.75 -0.32
CA GLU A 212 0.54 -14.20 -1.53
C GLU A 212 0.10 -13.02 -2.40
N ASN A 213 -0.14 -13.29 -3.67
CA ASN A 213 -0.70 -12.30 -4.57
C ASN A 213 -2.19 -12.08 -4.29
N LEU A 214 -2.65 -10.84 -4.49
CA LEU A 214 -4.08 -10.55 -4.55
C LEU A 214 -4.69 -11.24 -5.78
N THR A 215 -5.86 -11.84 -5.59
CA THR A 215 -6.67 -12.32 -6.71
C THR A 215 -7.17 -11.16 -7.55
N ASN A 216 -7.63 -11.44 -8.76
CA ASN A 216 -8.16 -10.39 -9.64
C ASN A 216 -9.39 -9.68 -9.02
N SER A 217 -10.27 -10.44 -8.35
CA SER A 217 -11.42 -9.86 -7.63
C SER A 217 -10.97 -8.93 -6.50
N GLU A 218 -10.02 -9.37 -5.67
CA GLU A 218 -9.47 -8.55 -4.58
C GLU A 218 -8.81 -7.27 -5.10
N LYS A 219 -8.09 -7.33 -6.22
CA LYS A 219 -7.50 -6.15 -6.86
C LYS A 219 -8.57 -5.16 -7.33
N VAL A 220 -9.63 -5.67 -7.95
CA VAL A 220 -10.76 -4.84 -8.43
C VAL A 220 -11.49 -4.20 -7.26
N GLU A 221 -11.83 -4.96 -6.23
CA GLU A 221 -12.48 -4.41 -5.02
C GLU A 221 -11.63 -3.29 -4.40
N LEU A 222 -10.35 -3.55 -4.17
CA LEU A 222 -9.42 -2.57 -3.58
C LEU A 222 -9.28 -1.32 -4.47
N PHE A 223 -9.21 -1.50 -5.79
CA PHE A 223 -9.14 -0.41 -6.75
C PHE A 223 -10.41 0.46 -6.71
N LEU A 224 -11.59 -0.15 -6.65
CA LEU A 224 -12.87 0.57 -6.55
C LEU A 224 -12.94 1.38 -5.24
N GLU A 225 -12.61 0.76 -4.11
CA GLU A 225 -12.63 1.40 -2.81
C GLU A 225 -11.70 2.63 -2.74
N ILE A 226 -10.45 2.50 -3.24
CA ILE A 226 -9.52 3.63 -3.30
C ILE A 226 -10.05 4.77 -4.17
N ASN A 227 -10.74 4.45 -5.25
CA ASN A 227 -11.27 5.46 -6.18
C ASN A 227 -12.58 6.09 -5.69
N GLU A 228 -13.37 5.44 -4.85
CA GLU A 228 -14.54 6.05 -4.19
C GLU A 228 -14.13 7.22 -3.30
N LEU A 229 -12.99 7.13 -2.66
CA LEU A 229 -12.42 8.19 -1.82
C LEU A 229 -11.72 9.31 -2.61
N GLY A 230 -11.58 9.15 -3.93
CA GLY A 230 -10.80 10.04 -4.80
C GLY A 230 -11.60 10.75 -5.90
N THR A 231 -10.97 10.92 -7.06
CA THR A 231 -11.62 11.49 -8.26
C THR A 231 -12.56 10.44 -8.85
N LYS A 232 -13.86 10.70 -8.84
CA LYS A 232 -14.88 9.77 -9.34
C LYS A 232 -14.55 9.27 -10.76
N MET A 233 -14.58 7.98 -10.93
CA MET A 233 -14.62 7.34 -12.24
C MET A 233 -16.03 7.44 -12.83
N SER A 234 -16.15 7.23 -14.14
CA SER A 234 -17.49 7.14 -14.75
C SER A 234 -18.19 5.86 -14.29
N ASP A 235 -19.48 5.98 -13.98
CA ASP A 235 -20.30 4.84 -13.56
C ASP A 235 -20.22 3.68 -14.56
N LYS A 236 -20.20 3.98 -15.86
CA LYS A 236 -20.04 3.01 -16.94
C LYS A 236 -18.74 2.17 -16.84
N HIS A 237 -17.65 2.76 -16.39
CA HIS A 237 -16.38 2.04 -16.23
C HIS A 237 -16.43 1.14 -14.98
N ILE A 238 -17.03 1.63 -13.91
CA ILE A 238 -17.23 0.87 -12.66
C ILE A 238 -18.14 -0.34 -12.92
N GLU A 239 -19.27 -0.14 -13.60
CA GLU A 239 -20.19 -1.23 -13.98
C GLU A 239 -19.49 -2.29 -14.81
N LYS A 240 -18.77 -1.90 -15.86
CA LYS A 240 -18.02 -2.83 -16.71
C LYS A 240 -17.06 -3.71 -15.91
N ILE A 241 -16.30 -3.13 -14.99
CA ILE A 241 -15.34 -3.88 -14.18
C ILE A 241 -16.07 -4.82 -13.21
N LYS A 242 -17.17 -4.38 -12.59
CA LYS A 242 -17.97 -5.19 -11.68
C LYS A 242 -18.56 -6.41 -12.41
N GLU A 243 -19.20 -6.22 -13.53
CA GLU A 243 -19.77 -7.29 -14.36
C GLU A 243 -18.69 -8.30 -14.81
N GLU A 244 -17.51 -7.83 -15.17
CA GLU A 244 -16.46 -8.68 -15.72
C GLU A 244 -15.74 -9.52 -14.66
N TYR A 245 -15.55 -8.98 -13.45
CA TYR A 245 -14.66 -9.57 -12.44
C TYR A 245 -15.30 -9.89 -11.08
N LEU A 246 -16.46 -9.33 -10.73
CA LEU A 246 -17.12 -9.57 -9.45
C LEU A 246 -18.41 -10.40 -9.58
N GLU A 247 -19.13 -10.31 -10.70
CA GLU A 247 -20.41 -11.02 -10.88
C GLU A 247 -20.27 -12.42 -11.50
N LYS A 248 -19.07 -12.82 -11.91
CA LYS A 248 -18.78 -14.13 -12.51
C LYS A 248 -18.27 -15.17 -11.50
N GLN A 249 -18.41 -14.93 -10.22
CA GLN A 249 -18.20 -15.90 -9.14
C GLN A 249 -19.58 -16.44 -8.66
#